data_9f1027f0a1f3a9bc1492b16e89c8454d
#
_entry.id   9f1027f0a1f3a9bc1492b16e89c8454d
#
_cell.length_a   1.000
_cell.length_b   1.000
_cell.length_c   1.000
_cell.angle_alpha   90.00
_cell.angle_beta   90.00
_cell.angle_gamma   90.00
#
_symmetry.space_group_name_H-M   'P 1'
#
loop_
_entity.id
_entity.type
_entity.pdbx_description
1 polymer ?
#
loop_
_entity_poly.entity_id
_entity_poly.type
_entity_poly.pdbx_seq_one_letter_code
_entity_poly.pdbx_strand_id
1 'polypeptide(L)'
;MPYPNVVEQAAIAYLQSPQAIRDRAEILFDLGCRGELAYFEVDLAQLPATAEFVLTVIRSAYPDLAVPFHSRWRHFEVDGTSRLTQFAGEFADWSPLETARTQFDLAITSVLLDAGAGDRWRYVEPGTGIQFSRSEGLAIASFHSFREGLFSSDSQSPWRADATGLIKLNEAMLAAHFQVEADNPLVGLSGRVALLQQLGHALRANPVYFGDELPRPGHLVDYLLEQAIAGKLSAPKILQAVLQGMGSIWPGRQAIAETNLGDVWYHPQLPDAGLGAQLIPFHKLSQWLTYSLLEPLQTLGLTITDLDQLTGLAEYRNGGLCIDTELLRPKAPELLTQIHLPGSPIIVEWRALTISLLDRIALVIRQMLNLTPEAFPLVKVLQGGTWSAGRQLAKQRRQGLPPLQIDSDGTIF
;
A
#
# COMPACT_ATOMS: atom_id res chain seq x y z
N MET A 1 16.98 -27.07 -5.12
CA MET A 1 16.45 -26.40 -6.32
C MET A 1 17.57 -25.56 -6.93
N PRO A 2 17.70 -25.42 -8.23
CA PRO A 2 18.74 -24.58 -8.82
C PRO A 2 18.48 -23.12 -8.46
N TYR A 3 19.51 -22.41 -8.03
CA TYR A 3 19.44 -20.96 -7.82
C TYR A 3 19.21 -20.25 -9.16
N PRO A 4 18.46 -19.12 -9.18
CA PRO A 4 18.30 -18.33 -10.39
C PRO A 4 19.65 -17.99 -11.02
N ASN A 5 19.75 -18.09 -12.35
CA ASN A 5 20.94 -17.67 -13.06
C ASN A 5 21.06 -16.14 -13.10
N VAL A 6 22.17 -15.61 -13.60
CA VAL A 6 22.46 -14.16 -13.60
C VAL A 6 21.38 -13.34 -14.33
N VAL A 7 20.82 -13.86 -15.45
CA VAL A 7 19.77 -13.18 -16.22
C VAL A 7 18.45 -13.17 -15.43
N GLU A 8 18.11 -14.29 -14.82
CA GLU A 8 16.92 -14.42 -13.98
C GLU A 8 17.02 -13.51 -12.75
N GLN A 9 18.17 -13.48 -12.08
CA GLN A 9 18.42 -12.58 -10.94
C GLN A 9 18.28 -11.12 -11.34
N ALA A 10 18.82 -10.71 -12.47
CA ALA A 10 18.71 -9.34 -12.98
C ALA A 10 17.25 -8.97 -13.30
N ALA A 11 16.50 -9.88 -13.94
CA ALA A 11 15.07 -9.67 -14.24
C ALA A 11 14.23 -9.55 -12.96
N ILE A 12 14.46 -10.41 -11.97
CA ILE A 12 13.79 -10.36 -10.66
C ILE A 12 14.10 -9.03 -9.96
N ALA A 13 15.38 -8.67 -9.86
CA ALA A 13 15.80 -7.44 -9.18
C ALA A 13 15.22 -6.18 -9.85
N TYR A 14 15.16 -6.16 -11.19
CA TYR A 14 14.52 -5.08 -11.93
C TYR A 14 13.03 -5.00 -11.63
N LEU A 15 12.28 -6.11 -11.76
CA LEU A 15 10.83 -6.14 -11.51
C LEU A 15 10.46 -5.85 -10.04
N GLN A 16 11.39 -6.00 -9.11
CA GLN A 16 11.25 -5.62 -7.70
C GLN A 16 11.74 -4.19 -7.40
N SER A 17 11.84 -3.32 -8.40
CA SER A 17 12.27 -1.93 -8.21
C SER A 17 11.17 -0.92 -8.54
N PRO A 18 11.15 0.27 -7.88
CA PRO A 18 10.25 1.35 -8.27
C PRO A 18 10.49 1.82 -9.70
N GLN A 19 11.73 1.71 -10.21
CA GLN A 19 12.06 2.07 -11.59
C GLN A 19 11.28 1.23 -12.59
N ALA A 20 11.20 -0.10 -12.39
CA ALA A 20 10.45 -0.97 -13.28
C ALA A 20 8.95 -0.63 -13.31
N ILE A 21 8.38 -0.18 -12.17
CA ILE A 21 6.98 0.25 -12.11
C ILE A 21 6.75 1.43 -13.07
N ARG A 22 7.60 2.47 -12.99
CA ARG A 22 7.49 3.64 -13.89
C ARG A 22 7.78 3.29 -15.34
N ASP A 23 8.89 2.60 -15.62
CA ASP A 23 9.28 2.27 -16.98
C ASP A 23 8.16 1.52 -17.72
N ARG A 24 7.55 0.51 -17.05
CA ARG A 24 6.47 -0.27 -17.65
C ARG A 24 5.16 0.51 -17.76
N ALA A 25 4.85 1.34 -16.77
CA ALA A 25 3.67 2.21 -16.80
C ALA A 25 3.79 3.27 -17.91
N GLU A 26 4.99 3.86 -18.12
CA GLU A 26 5.21 4.85 -19.18
C GLU A 26 5.07 4.26 -20.58
N ILE A 27 5.48 3.01 -20.82
CA ILE A 27 5.25 2.35 -22.12
C ILE A 27 3.76 2.30 -22.43
N LEU A 28 2.93 1.88 -21.47
CA LEU A 28 1.48 1.84 -21.67
C LEU A 28 0.88 3.25 -21.74
N PHE A 29 1.39 4.19 -20.98
CA PHE A 29 0.95 5.58 -21.02
C PHE A 29 1.21 6.22 -22.41
N ASP A 30 2.38 6.00 -23.00
CA ASP A 30 2.72 6.48 -24.34
C ASP A 30 1.79 5.87 -25.40
N LEU A 31 1.45 4.58 -25.28
CA LEU A 31 0.43 3.94 -26.13
C LEU A 31 -0.95 4.60 -25.93
N GLY A 32 -1.32 4.91 -24.70
CA GLY A 32 -2.57 5.60 -24.37
C GLY A 32 -2.66 6.99 -24.99
N CYS A 33 -1.58 7.77 -24.93
CA CYS A 33 -1.51 9.10 -25.55
C CYS A 33 -1.62 9.05 -27.09
N ARG A 34 -1.22 7.94 -27.71
CA ARG A 34 -1.38 7.71 -29.17
C ARG A 34 -2.72 7.06 -29.55
N GLY A 35 -3.58 6.74 -28.55
CA GLY A 35 -4.85 6.06 -28.78
C GLY A 35 -4.71 4.57 -29.14
N GLU A 36 -3.53 3.96 -28.93
CA GLU A 36 -3.18 2.59 -29.32
C GLU A 36 -3.54 1.54 -28.26
N LEU A 37 -3.92 1.95 -27.04
CA LEU A 37 -4.37 1.03 -25.98
C LEU A 37 -5.73 0.41 -26.32
N ALA A 38 -6.00 -0.78 -25.77
CA ALA A 38 -7.23 -1.51 -26.04
C ALA A 38 -8.45 -0.95 -25.30
N TYR A 39 -8.28 -0.46 -24.08
CA TYR A 39 -9.40 -0.18 -23.17
C TYR A 39 -9.58 1.28 -22.81
N PHE A 40 -8.50 2.09 -22.81
CA PHE A 40 -8.56 3.49 -22.38
C PHE A 40 -7.98 4.45 -23.41
N GLU A 41 -8.50 5.68 -23.35
CA GLU A 41 -7.92 6.87 -23.98
C GLU A 41 -7.43 7.82 -22.89
N VAL A 42 -6.29 8.46 -23.13
CA VAL A 42 -5.72 9.48 -22.22
C VAL A 42 -6.02 10.86 -22.79
N ASP A 43 -6.74 11.69 -22.03
CA ASP A 43 -7.03 13.08 -22.40
C ASP A 43 -6.23 14.06 -21.51
N LEU A 44 -5.01 14.37 -21.91
CA LEU A 44 -4.13 15.30 -21.17
C LEU A 44 -4.66 16.74 -21.13
N ALA A 45 -5.66 17.12 -21.93
CA ALA A 45 -6.29 18.43 -21.81
C ALA A 45 -7.02 18.60 -20.47
N GLN A 46 -7.41 17.50 -19.81
CA GLN A 46 -8.03 17.50 -18.48
C GLN A 46 -7.03 17.59 -17.33
N LEU A 47 -5.73 17.41 -17.60
CA LEU A 47 -4.71 17.34 -16.54
C LEU A 47 -4.64 18.63 -15.68
N PRO A 48 -4.65 19.86 -16.25
CA PRO A 48 -4.64 21.06 -15.42
C PRO A 48 -5.88 21.19 -14.51
N ALA A 49 -7.07 20.92 -15.04
CA ALA A 49 -8.31 20.98 -14.27
C ALA A 49 -8.35 19.90 -13.16
N THR A 50 -7.87 18.68 -13.45
CA THR A 50 -7.74 17.61 -12.47
C THR A 50 -6.77 18.00 -11.35
N ALA A 51 -5.61 18.56 -11.69
CA ALA A 51 -4.61 19.01 -10.72
C ALA A 51 -5.13 20.16 -9.85
N GLU A 52 -5.86 21.11 -10.42
CA GLU A 52 -6.50 22.23 -9.69
C GLU A 52 -7.56 21.70 -8.71
N PHE A 53 -8.40 20.76 -9.14
CA PHE A 53 -9.36 20.11 -8.27
C PHE A 53 -8.68 19.41 -7.09
N VAL A 54 -7.63 18.62 -7.37
CA VAL A 54 -6.83 17.94 -6.33
C VAL A 54 -6.20 18.96 -5.38
N LEU A 55 -5.63 20.06 -5.90
CA LEU A 55 -5.04 21.11 -5.09
C LEU A 55 -6.09 21.83 -4.21
N THR A 56 -7.30 22.00 -4.71
CA THR A 56 -8.41 22.55 -3.93
C THR A 56 -8.75 21.65 -2.74
N VAL A 57 -8.77 20.32 -2.94
CA VAL A 57 -8.97 19.34 -1.87
C VAL A 57 -7.82 19.40 -0.85
N ILE A 58 -6.56 19.49 -1.31
CA ILE A 58 -5.40 19.66 -0.43
C ILE A 58 -5.57 20.91 0.45
N ARG A 59 -5.83 22.06 -0.15
CA ARG A 59 -5.95 23.36 0.57
C ARG A 59 -7.12 23.37 1.54
N SER A 60 -8.20 22.68 1.23
CA SER A 60 -9.35 22.57 2.13
C SER A 60 -9.02 21.79 3.40
N ALA A 61 -8.23 20.71 3.28
CA ALA A 61 -7.86 19.87 4.41
C ALA A 61 -6.59 20.36 5.15
N TYR A 62 -5.67 21.00 4.41
CA TYR A 62 -4.37 21.46 4.88
C TYR A 62 -4.08 22.88 4.34
N PRO A 63 -4.69 23.92 4.95
CA PRO A 63 -4.55 25.31 4.46
C PRO A 63 -3.11 25.83 4.48
N ASP A 64 -2.29 25.36 5.40
CA ASP A 64 -0.88 25.65 5.57
C ASP A 64 0.06 24.74 4.77
N LEU A 65 -0.48 23.80 3.99
CA LEU A 65 0.24 22.76 3.23
C LEU A 65 1.09 21.82 4.11
N ALA A 66 0.87 21.78 5.43
CA ALA A 66 1.50 20.83 6.33
C ALA A 66 0.89 19.40 6.18
N VAL A 67 0.94 18.90 4.96
CA VAL A 67 0.36 17.58 4.61
C VAL A 67 1.26 16.47 5.15
N PRO A 68 0.74 15.53 5.97
CA PRO A 68 1.50 14.37 6.41
C PRO A 68 1.68 13.36 5.27
N PHE A 69 2.52 12.36 5.49
CA PHE A 69 2.67 11.27 4.53
C PHE A 69 1.41 10.41 4.45
N HIS A 70 1.12 9.91 3.25
CA HIS A 70 0.05 8.93 3.04
C HIS A 70 0.48 7.58 3.62
N SER A 71 0.01 7.28 4.82
CA SER A 71 0.44 6.13 5.59
C SER A 71 -0.68 5.54 6.43
N ARG A 72 -0.46 4.32 6.94
CA ARG A 72 -1.41 3.65 7.84
C ARG A 72 -1.68 4.46 9.11
N TRP A 73 -0.73 5.26 9.55
CA TRP A 73 -0.86 6.10 10.75
C TRP A 73 -2.07 7.03 10.68
N ARG A 74 -2.42 7.56 9.50
CA ARG A 74 -3.59 8.43 9.31
C ARG A 74 -4.91 7.73 9.60
N HIS A 75 -4.97 6.42 9.39
CA HIS A 75 -6.18 5.64 9.65
C HIS A 75 -6.37 5.27 11.12
N PHE A 76 -5.35 5.37 11.96
CA PHE A 76 -5.49 5.19 13.40
C PHE A 76 -6.04 6.44 14.11
N GLU A 77 -5.93 7.62 13.51
CA GLU A 77 -6.33 8.91 14.09
C GLU A 77 -7.55 9.52 13.38
N VAL A 78 -8.39 8.69 12.80
CA VAL A 78 -9.68 9.14 12.26
C VAL A 78 -10.58 9.65 13.40
N ASP A 79 -11.55 10.52 13.09
CA ASP A 79 -12.51 11.09 14.03
C ASP A 79 -11.95 12.06 15.10
N GLY A 80 -10.67 12.42 15.01
CA GLY A 80 -10.01 13.31 15.98
C GLY A 80 -9.58 12.65 17.30
N THR A 81 -9.68 11.32 17.39
CA THR A 81 -9.22 10.57 18.57
C THR A 81 -7.71 10.33 18.51
N SER A 82 -6.99 10.74 19.55
CA SER A 82 -5.53 10.62 19.65
C SER A 82 -5.08 9.21 20.10
N ARG A 83 -5.47 8.15 19.36
CA ARG A 83 -5.14 6.75 19.70
C ARG A 83 -3.63 6.50 19.76
N LEU A 84 -2.90 7.05 18.80
CA LEU A 84 -1.43 6.89 18.75
C LEU A 84 -0.74 7.61 19.91
N THR A 85 -1.21 8.80 20.30
CA THR A 85 -0.67 9.53 21.45
C THR A 85 -0.92 8.77 22.75
N GLN A 86 -2.12 8.22 22.92
CA GLN A 86 -2.45 7.39 24.09
C GLN A 86 -1.57 6.14 24.14
N PHE A 87 -1.43 5.45 22.99
CA PHE A 87 -0.60 4.26 22.89
C PHE A 87 0.88 4.57 23.12
N ALA A 88 1.41 5.67 22.58
CA ALA A 88 2.78 6.10 22.83
C ALA A 88 3.08 6.37 24.32
N GLY A 89 2.08 6.83 25.09
CA GLY A 89 2.20 6.99 26.53
C GLY A 89 2.41 5.68 27.29
N GLU A 90 1.97 4.54 26.72
CA GLU A 90 2.08 3.23 27.35
C GLU A 90 3.54 2.69 27.32
N PHE A 91 4.42 3.22 26.44
CA PHE A 91 5.84 2.87 26.33
C PHE A 91 6.80 4.06 26.45
N ALA A 92 6.38 5.08 27.21
CA ALA A 92 7.20 6.28 27.40
C ALA A 92 8.61 5.99 27.95
N ASP A 93 8.76 4.90 28.72
CA ASP A 93 10.04 4.46 29.33
C ASP A 93 10.84 3.52 28.41
N TRP A 94 10.35 3.20 27.22
CA TRP A 94 11.04 2.30 26.30
C TRP A 94 12.16 3.02 25.53
N SER A 95 13.15 2.25 25.09
CA SER A 95 14.17 2.79 24.19
C SER A 95 13.53 3.23 22.86
N PRO A 96 14.03 4.30 22.21
CA PRO A 96 13.55 4.71 20.90
C PRO A 96 13.56 3.57 19.86
N LEU A 97 14.55 2.69 19.93
CA LEU A 97 14.66 1.53 19.04
C LEU A 97 13.53 0.53 19.25
N GLU A 98 13.21 0.17 20.51
CA GLU A 98 12.12 -0.77 20.77
C GLU A 98 10.75 -0.15 20.45
N THR A 99 10.57 1.13 20.69
CA THR A 99 9.38 1.88 20.23
C THR A 99 9.21 1.78 18.71
N ALA A 100 10.27 1.99 17.94
CA ALA A 100 10.22 1.89 16.48
C ALA A 100 9.94 0.45 16.02
N ARG A 101 10.53 -0.57 16.67
CA ARG A 101 10.22 -1.99 16.39
C ARG A 101 8.74 -2.29 16.61
N THR A 102 8.16 -1.83 17.71
CA THR A 102 6.73 -2.00 18.03
C THR A 102 5.84 -1.27 17.00
N GLN A 103 6.24 -0.07 16.59
CA GLN A 103 5.54 0.66 15.53
C GLN A 103 5.61 -0.09 14.18
N PHE A 104 6.73 -0.72 13.85
CA PHE A 104 6.84 -1.55 12.65
C PHE A 104 5.93 -2.79 12.74
N ASP A 105 5.91 -3.47 13.90
CA ASP A 105 5.01 -4.61 14.11
C ASP A 105 3.55 -4.22 13.88
N LEU A 106 3.10 -3.10 14.46
CA LEU A 106 1.75 -2.58 14.29
C LEU A 106 1.48 -2.19 12.84
N ALA A 107 2.37 -1.41 12.21
CA ALA A 107 2.16 -0.94 10.85
C ALA A 107 2.12 -2.09 9.84
N ILE A 108 3.05 -3.05 9.92
CA ILE A 108 3.14 -4.18 9.01
C ILE A 108 1.89 -5.07 9.13
N THR A 109 1.53 -5.48 10.33
CA THR A 109 0.35 -6.33 10.55
C THR A 109 -0.94 -5.63 10.13
N SER A 110 -1.09 -4.35 10.47
CA SER A 110 -2.28 -3.57 10.13
C SER A 110 -2.41 -3.31 8.62
N VAL A 111 -1.31 -3.01 7.92
CA VAL A 111 -1.31 -2.81 6.46
C VAL A 111 -1.70 -4.11 5.73
N LEU A 112 -1.17 -5.25 6.16
CA LEU A 112 -1.49 -6.55 5.55
C LEU A 112 -2.95 -6.97 5.78
N LEU A 113 -3.60 -6.44 6.79
CA LEU A 113 -5.04 -6.64 7.04
C LEU A 113 -5.93 -5.68 6.23
N ASP A 114 -5.37 -4.65 5.58
CA ASP A 114 -6.14 -3.63 4.86
C ASP A 114 -6.40 -4.02 3.40
N ALA A 115 -7.14 -5.07 3.20
CA ALA A 115 -7.76 -5.41 1.92
C ALA A 115 -9.26 -5.08 1.97
N GLY A 116 -9.98 -5.12 0.84
CA GLY A 116 -11.41 -4.78 0.81
C GLY A 116 -12.23 -5.49 1.90
N ALA A 117 -12.90 -4.73 2.75
CA ALA A 117 -13.69 -5.27 3.87
C ALA A 117 -15.11 -5.71 3.46
N GLY A 118 -15.51 -5.41 2.21
CA GLY A 118 -16.90 -5.49 1.79
C GLY A 118 -17.70 -4.25 2.22
N ASP A 119 -18.98 -4.28 1.91
CA ASP A 119 -19.90 -3.15 2.14
C ASP A 119 -20.72 -3.28 3.44
N ARG A 120 -20.77 -4.47 4.02
CA ARG A 120 -21.59 -4.79 5.19
C ARG A 120 -20.85 -4.71 6.50
N TRP A 121 -19.59 -5.12 6.54
CA TRP A 121 -18.79 -5.20 7.76
C TRP A 121 -18.62 -3.84 8.44
N ARG A 122 -18.76 -3.87 9.76
CA ARG A 122 -18.59 -2.71 10.67
C ARG A 122 -17.80 -3.14 11.89
N TYR A 123 -17.02 -2.22 12.43
CA TYR A 123 -16.32 -2.38 13.69
C TYR A 123 -16.79 -1.30 14.66
N VAL A 124 -17.24 -1.71 15.85
CA VAL A 124 -17.62 -0.81 16.93
C VAL A 124 -16.45 -0.72 17.89
N GLU A 125 -15.84 0.45 17.98
CA GLU A 125 -14.65 0.62 18.82
C GLU A 125 -15.01 0.51 20.31
N PRO A 126 -14.29 -0.37 21.07
CA PRO A 126 -14.47 -0.47 22.53
C PRO A 126 -14.19 0.87 23.23
N GLY A 127 -15.02 1.21 24.20
CA GLY A 127 -14.87 2.43 25.01
C GLY A 127 -15.47 3.70 24.41
N THR A 128 -15.42 3.88 23.08
CA THR A 128 -16.04 5.06 22.41
C THR A 128 -17.42 4.74 21.87
N GLY A 129 -17.69 3.50 21.47
CA GLY A 129 -18.91 3.08 20.78
C GLY A 129 -19.01 3.60 19.34
N ILE A 130 -17.97 4.24 18.82
CA ILE A 130 -17.95 4.76 17.45
C ILE A 130 -17.84 3.60 16.46
N GLN A 131 -18.65 3.67 15.40
CA GLN A 131 -18.69 2.64 14.36
C GLN A 131 -17.85 3.06 13.17
N PHE A 132 -16.92 2.18 12.78
CA PHE A 132 -16.05 2.33 11.62
C PHE A 132 -16.31 1.26 10.57
N SER A 133 -15.87 1.49 9.34
CA SER A 133 -15.99 0.55 8.23
C SER A 133 -14.83 0.71 7.25
N ARG A 134 -14.69 -0.22 6.31
CA ARG A 134 -13.67 -0.17 5.25
C ARG A 134 -12.26 -0.05 5.85
N SER A 135 -11.34 0.68 5.20
CA SER A 135 -9.93 0.83 5.63
C SER A 135 -9.79 1.43 7.02
N GLU A 136 -10.63 2.41 7.39
CA GLU A 136 -10.63 3.00 8.73
C GLU A 136 -11.04 1.96 9.79
N GLY A 137 -12.11 1.21 9.52
CA GLY A 137 -12.55 0.13 10.41
C GLY A 137 -11.49 -0.96 10.57
N LEU A 138 -10.85 -1.39 9.47
CA LEU A 138 -9.76 -2.37 9.50
C LEU A 138 -8.55 -1.83 10.29
N ALA A 139 -8.26 -0.52 10.19
CA ALA A 139 -7.20 0.09 10.98
C ALA A 139 -7.50 0.02 12.48
N ILE A 140 -8.68 0.50 12.89
CA ILE A 140 -9.06 0.54 14.31
C ILE A 140 -9.15 -0.88 14.89
N ALA A 141 -9.76 -1.82 14.16
CA ALA A 141 -9.81 -3.22 14.58
C ALA A 141 -8.41 -3.84 14.75
N SER A 142 -7.51 -3.63 13.78
CA SER A 142 -6.14 -4.16 13.87
C SER A 142 -5.31 -3.48 14.98
N PHE A 143 -5.54 -2.19 15.24
CA PHE A 143 -4.91 -1.46 16.34
C PHE A 143 -5.29 -2.05 17.70
N HIS A 144 -6.58 -2.26 17.96
CA HIS A 144 -7.05 -2.89 19.20
C HIS A 144 -6.58 -4.33 19.31
N SER A 145 -6.65 -5.11 18.23
CA SER A 145 -6.14 -6.48 18.20
C SER A 145 -4.64 -6.57 18.56
N PHE A 146 -3.85 -5.62 18.06
CA PHE A 146 -2.42 -5.51 18.40
C PHE A 146 -2.23 -5.18 19.89
N ARG A 147 -2.94 -4.18 20.42
CA ARG A 147 -2.87 -3.81 21.83
C ARG A 147 -3.30 -4.95 22.77
N GLU A 148 -4.23 -5.78 22.36
CA GLU A 148 -4.71 -6.95 23.09
C GLU A 148 -3.79 -8.17 22.95
N GLY A 149 -2.69 -8.06 22.18
CA GLY A 149 -1.67 -9.09 22.03
C GLY A 149 -2.02 -10.22 21.06
N LEU A 150 -3.00 -10.04 20.16
CA LEU A 150 -3.43 -11.07 19.21
C LEU A 150 -2.27 -11.64 18.39
N PHE A 151 -1.27 -10.84 18.07
CA PHE A 151 -0.15 -11.20 17.18
C PHE A 151 1.11 -11.61 17.92
N SER A 152 1.11 -11.56 19.26
CA SER A 152 2.24 -11.95 20.12
C SER A 152 2.09 -13.40 20.60
N SER A 153 3.20 -14.12 20.65
CA SER A 153 3.25 -15.44 21.31
C SER A 153 3.52 -15.37 22.82
N ASP A 154 3.80 -14.18 23.35
CA ASP A 154 4.15 -13.93 24.74
C ASP A 154 3.17 -12.94 25.39
N SER A 155 2.37 -13.42 26.32
CA SER A 155 1.40 -12.61 27.05
C SER A 155 2.04 -11.53 27.96
N GLN A 156 3.33 -11.65 28.26
CA GLN A 156 4.08 -10.64 29.05
C GLN A 156 4.61 -9.52 28.15
N SER A 157 4.62 -9.72 26.84
CA SER A 157 5.02 -8.74 25.84
C SER A 157 3.93 -8.65 24.74
N PRO A 158 2.72 -8.17 25.09
CA PRO A 158 1.57 -8.19 24.17
C PRO A 158 1.77 -7.24 22.97
N TRP A 159 2.49 -6.14 23.14
CA TRP A 159 2.60 -5.07 22.13
C TRP A 159 3.71 -5.34 21.12
N ARG A 160 3.62 -6.51 20.50
CA ARG A 160 4.46 -6.92 19.38
C ARG A 160 3.73 -7.92 18.49
N ALA A 161 4.26 -8.12 17.30
CA ALA A 161 3.95 -9.28 16.49
C ALA A 161 5.20 -10.15 16.39
N ASP A 162 5.06 -11.47 16.47
CA ASP A 162 6.16 -12.39 16.26
C ASP A 162 5.73 -13.60 15.41
N ALA A 163 6.71 -14.28 14.83
CA ALA A 163 6.47 -15.39 13.92
C ALA A 163 5.58 -16.48 14.53
N THR A 164 5.73 -16.78 15.81
CA THR A 164 4.97 -17.82 16.49
C THR A 164 3.52 -17.41 16.72
N GLY A 165 3.27 -16.16 17.14
CA GLY A 165 1.94 -15.58 17.31
C GLY A 165 1.18 -15.56 15.97
N LEU A 166 1.85 -15.07 14.92
CA LEU A 166 1.27 -14.98 13.58
C LEU A 166 0.94 -16.36 12.98
N ILE A 167 1.81 -17.37 13.13
CA ILE A 167 1.56 -18.72 12.62
C ILE A 167 0.39 -19.40 13.34
N LYS A 168 0.17 -19.12 14.62
CA LYS A 168 -0.92 -19.69 15.42
C LYS A 168 -2.27 -19.01 15.18
N LEU A 169 -2.29 -17.85 14.54
CA LEU A 169 -3.53 -17.13 14.25
C LEU A 169 -4.47 -18.02 13.44
N ASN A 170 -5.76 -17.97 13.76
CA ASN A 170 -6.81 -18.68 13.01
C ASN A 170 -8.03 -17.78 12.78
N GLU A 171 -8.96 -18.25 11.96
CA GLU A 171 -10.15 -17.46 11.59
C GLU A 171 -11.03 -17.12 12.80
N ALA A 172 -11.19 -18.02 13.75
CA ALA A 172 -12.01 -17.78 14.94
C ALA A 172 -11.40 -16.66 15.83
N MET A 173 -10.07 -16.66 15.98
CA MET A 173 -9.36 -15.60 16.72
C MET A 173 -9.53 -14.26 16.03
N LEU A 174 -9.25 -14.19 14.72
CA LEU A 174 -9.36 -12.93 13.97
C LEU A 174 -10.82 -12.46 13.91
N ALA A 175 -11.78 -13.36 13.70
CA ALA A 175 -13.21 -13.05 13.68
C ALA A 175 -13.67 -12.40 15.00
N ALA A 176 -13.26 -12.96 16.15
CA ALA A 176 -13.61 -12.43 17.46
C ALA A 176 -13.11 -10.99 17.64
N HIS A 177 -11.82 -10.73 17.32
CA HIS A 177 -11.23 -9.40 17.43
C HIS A 177 -11.78 -8.38 16.43
N PHE A 178 -12.23 -8.84 15.26
CA PHE A 178 -12.80 -8.01 14.20
C PHE A 178 -14.33 -7.95 14.24
N GLN A 179 -14.96 -8.51 15.27
CA GLN A 179 -16.40 -8.52 15.47
C GLN A 179 -17.15 -9.10 14.25
N VAL A 180 -16.60 -10.18 13.68
CA VAL A 180 -17.18 -10.83 12.51
C VAL A 180 -18.25 -11.82 12.97
N GLU A 181 -19.48 -11.61 12.50
CA GLU A 181 -20.65 -12.44 12.79
C GLU A 181 -21.44 -12.71 11.50
N ALA A 182 -22.46 -13.55 11.57
CA ALA A 182 -23.27 -13.90 10.41
C ALA A 182 -23.98 -12.69 9.77
N ASP A 183 -24.37 -11.70 10.57
CA ASP A 183 -24.98 -10.44 10.13
C ASP A 183 -23.95 -9.32 9.90
N ASN A 184 -22.69 -9.51 10.33
CA ASN A 184 -21.56 -8.57 10.15
C ASN A 184 -20.36 -9.25 9.44
N PRO A 185 -20.53 -9.78 8.22
CA PRO A 185 -19.50 -10.57 7.55
C PRO A 185 -18.36 -9.70 7.01
N LEU A 186 -17.12 -10.07 7.35
CA LEU A 186 -15.91 -9.48 6.76
C LEU A 186 -15.49 -10.30 5.51
N VAL A 187 -15.47 -9.67 4.36
CA VAL A 187 -15.00 -10.29 3.12
C VAL A 187 -13.52 -10.62 3.23
N GLY A 188 -13.11 -11.83 2.83
CA GLY A 188 -11.71 -12.25 2.78
C GLY A 188 -11.07 -12.53 4.15
N LEU A 189 -11.83 -12.95 5.14
CA LEU A 189 -11.31 -13.31 6.48
C LEU A 189 -10.23 -14.38 6.42
N SER A 190 -10.47 -15.49 5.72
CA SER A 190 -9.51 -16.59 5.54
C SER A 190 -8.23 -16.14 4.83
N GLY A 191 -8.36 -15.30 3.80
CA GLY A 191 -7.21 -14.74 3.08
C GLY A 191 -6.32 -13.87 3.98
N ARG A 192 -6.91 -13.08 4.87
CA ARG A 192 -6.16 -12.27 5.85
C ARG A 192 -5.41 -13.13 6.84
N VAL A 193 -6.06 -14.18 7.36
CA VAL A 193 -5.39 -15.13 8.26
C VAL A 193 -4.24 -15.82 7.56
N ALA A 194 -4.46 -16.34 6.36
CA ALA A 194 -3.42 -17.00 5.56
C ALA A 194 -2.24 -16.04 5.29
N LEU A 195 -2.50 -14.77 4.97
CA LEU A 195 -1.46 -13.77 4.72
C LEU A 195 -0.61 -13.51 5.97
N LEU A 196 -1.23 -13.38 7.14
CA LEU A 196 -0.49 -13.20 8.40
C LEU A 196 0.28 -14.46 8.82
N GLN A 197 -0.29 -15.66 8.58
CA GLN A 197 0.44 -16.90 8.79
C GLN A 197 1.66 -17.01 7.86
N GLN A 198 1.50 -16.64 6.57
CA GLN A 198 2.61 -16.58 5.63
C GLN A 198 3.66 -15.55 6.04
N LEU A 199 3.25 -14.40 6.61
CA LEU A 199 4.20 -13.47 7.23
C LEU A 199 5.00 -14.18 8.32
N GLY A 200 4.36 -14.87 9.25
CA GLY A 200 5.06 -15.62 10.30
C GLY A 200 6.08 -16.63 9.75
N HIS A 201 5.76 -17.32 8.66
CA HIS A 201 6.70 -18.21 7.98
C HIS A 201 7.85 -17.45 7.31
N ALA A 202 7.56 -16.33 6.65
CA ALA A 202 8.56 -15.47 6.01
C ALA A 202 9.55 -14.90 7.02
N LEU A 203 9.08 -14.48 8.21
CA LEU A 203 9.94 -13.99 9.29
C LEU A 203 10.97 -15.05 9.70
N ARG A 204 10.56 -16.30 9.86
CA ARG A 204 11.49 -17.41 10.18
C ARG A 204 12.45 -17.75 9.04
N ALA A 205 12.01 -17.62 7.82
CA ALA A 205 12.81 -17.95 6.64
C ALA A 205 13.86 -16.88 6.30
N ASN A 206 13.70 -15.65 6.80
CA ASN A 206 14.54 -14.51 6.45
C ASN A 206 15.16 -13.82 7.68
N PRO A 207 16.03 -14.51 8.45
CA PRO A 207 16.59 -14.00 9.70
C PRO A 207 17.43 -12.73 9.53
N VAL A 208 18.00 -12.50 8.35
CA VAL A 208 18.76 -11.27 8.02
C VAL A 208 17.91 -10.02 8.20
N TYR A 209 16.59 -10.10 7.92
CA TYR A 209 15.66 -8.97 8.04
C TYR A 209 14.93 -8.97 9.40
N PHE A 210 14.71 -10.14 10.01
CA PHE A 210 13.74 -10.30 11.08
C PHE A 210 14.29 -10.92 12.37
N GLY A 211 15.60 -11.21 12.42
CA GLY A 211 16.27 -11.84 13.58
C GLY A 211 16.04 -13.36 13.65
N ASP A 212 16.88 -14.04 14.39
CA ASP A 212 16.91 -15.51 14.53
C ASP A 212 16.13 -16.02 15.74
N GLU A 213 16.40 -15.47 16.92
CA GLU A 213 15.87 -16.02 18.18
C GLU A 213 14.38 -15.75 18.35
N LEU A 214 13.95 -14.53 18.02
CA LEU A 214 12.57 -14.09 18.06
C LEU A 214 12.23 -13.34 16.78
N PRO A 215 11.99 -14.04 15.66
CA PRO A 215 11.67 -13.39 14.40
C PRO A 215 10.39 -12.56 14.52
N ARG A 216 10.51 -11.23 14.25
CA ARG A 216 9.41 -10.26 14.33
C ARG A 216 9.52 -9.22 13.22
N PRO A 217 8.39 -8.68 12.69
CA PRO A 217 8.42 -7.63 11.68
C PRO A 217 9.24 -6.42 12.12
N GLY A 218 9.18 -6.06 13.41
CA GLY A 218 9.87 -4.94 14.00
C GLY A 218 11.38 -4.96 13.83
N HIS A 219 12.01 -6.13 13.74
CA HIS A 219 13.46 -6.23 13.51
C HIS A 219 13.90 -5.73 12.12
N LEU A 220 12.96 -5.50 11.18
CA LEU A 220 13.29 -4.81 9.93
C LEU A 220 13.89 -3.41 10.18
N VAL A 221 13.59 -2.78 11.31
CA VAL A 221 14.23 -1.52 11.73
C VAL A 221 15.74 -1.68 11.86
N ASP A 222 16.21 -2.77 12.49
CA ASP A 222 17.63 -3.02 12.71
C ASP A 222 18.37 -3.16 11.38
N TYR A 223 17.84 -3.97 10.46
CA TYR A 223 18.37 -4.09 9.11
C TYR A 223 18.44 -2.74 8.39
N LEU A 224 17.37 -1.93 8.47
CA LEU A 224 17.32 -0.63 7.79
C LEU A 224 18.29 0.39 8.41
N LEU A 225 18.53 0.34 9.71
CA LEU A 225 19.55 1.18 10.36
C LEU A 225 20.96 0.86 9.84
N GLU A 226 21.27 -0.42 9.58
CA GLU A 226 22.54 -0.83 8.99
C GLU A 226 22.69 -0.37 7.53
N GLN A 227 21.56 -0.19 6.79
CA GLN A 227 21.57 0.33 5.42
C GLN A 227 21.71 1.85 5.35
N ALA A 228 21.57 2.56 6.47
CA ALA A 228 21.68 4.01 6.52
C ALA A 228 23.15 4.46 6.43
N ILE A 229 23.41 5.49 5.65
CA ILE A 229 24.75 6.10 5.48
C ILE A 229 24.70 7.53 6.02
N ALA A 230 25.54 7.82 7.02
CA ALA A 230 25.58 9.14 7.66
C ALA A 230 24.18 9.64 8.12
N GLY A 231 23.36 8.77 8.69
CA GLY A 231 22.01 9.09 9.14
C GLY A 231 20.97 9.27 8.02
N LYS A 232 21.31 8.94 6.78
CA LYS A 232 20.41 9.02 5.61
C LYS A 232 20.05 7.63 5.11
N LEU A 233 18.77 7.42 4.80
CA LEU A 233 18.25 6.19 4.23
C LEU A 233 17.41 6.50 2.99
N SER A 234 17.72 5.88 1.87
CA SER A 234 16.95 6.01 0.61
C SER A 234 15.63 5.23 0.69
N ALA A 235 14.51 5.85 0.36
CA ALA A 235 13.19 5.22 0.37
C ALA A 235 13.08 3.95 -0.52
N PRO A 236 13.69 3.89 -1.73
CA PRO A 236 13.79 2.64 -2.49
C PRO A 236 14.42 1.47 -1.75
N LYS A 237 15.40 1.70 -0.85
CA LYS A 237 15.99 0.62 -0.04
C LYS A 237 14.99 0.04 0.97
N ILE A 238 14.09 0.87 1.50
CA ILE A 238 13.03 0.40 2.39
C ILE A 238 12.07 -0.49 1.61
N LEU A 239 11.63 -0.07 0.42
CA LEU A 239 10.79 -0.91 -0.46
C LEU A 239 11.49 -2.21 -0.83
N GLN A 240 12.77 -2.15 -1.16
CA GLN A 240 13.57 -3.35 -1.48
C GLN A 240 13.59 -4.33 -0.31
N ALA A 241 13.83 -3.86 0.91
CA ALA A 241 13.81 -4.70 2.11
C ALA A 241 12.42 -5.33 2.36
N VAL A 242 11.34 -4.56 2.16
CA VAL A 242 9.97 -5.07 2.23
C VAL A 242 9.73 -6.17 1.19
N LEU A 243 10.13 -5.96 -0.08
CA LEU A 243 9.91 -6.93 -1.15
C LEU A 243 10.77 -8.19 -0.99
N GLN A 244 12.01 -8.06 -0.55
CA GLN A 244 12.93 -9.19 -0.35
C GLN A 244 12.60 -9.97 0.92
N GLY A 245 12.31 -9.28 2.02
CA GLY A 245 12.02 -9.90 3.30
C GLY A 245 10.64 -10.58 3.35
N MET A 246 9.64 -10.01 2.69
CA MET A 246 8.24 -10.44 2.76
C MET A 246 7.66 -10.89 1.40
N GLY A 247 8.45 -10.99 0.32
CA GLY A 247 7.93 -11.32 -1.01
C GLY A 247 7.20 -12.66 -1.10
N SER A 248 7.57 -13.63 -0.29
CA SER A 248 6.95 -14.97 -0.24
C SER A 248 5.55 -15.01 0.36
N ILE A 249 5.08 -13.93 1.01
CA ILE A 249 3.73 -13.90 1.62
C ILE A 249 2.60 -13.77 0.60
N TRP A 250 2.91 -13.23 -0.59
CA TRP A 250 1.89 -12.95 -1.59
C TRP A 250 1.44 -14.22 -2.31
N PRO A 251 0.17 -14.29 -2.72
CA PRO A 251 -0.28 -15.37 -3.60
C PRO A 251 0.60 -15.48 -4.84
N GLY A 252 0.93 -16.70 -5.26
CA GLY A 252 1.72 -16.96 -6.47
C GLY A 252 0.93 -16.59 -7.72
N ARG A 253 1.34 -15.51 -8.43
CA ARG A 253 0.73 -15.04 -9.67
C ARG A 253 1.69 -15.17 -10.84
N GLN A 254 2.80 -14.47 -10.78
CA GLN A 254 3.91 -14.53 -11.73
C GLN A 254 5.18 -14.92 -10.99
N ALA A 255 6.00 -15.75 -11.62
CA ALA A 255 7.27 -16.18 -11.06
C ALA A 255 8.36 -16.20 -12.14
N ILE A 256 9.59 -15.94 -11.73
CA ILE A 256 10.80 -16.19 -12.52
C ILE A 256 11.69 -17.09 -11.68
N ALA A 257 12.13 -18.21 -12.22
CA ALA A 257 12.96 -19.20 -11.51
C ALA A 257 12.41 -19.54 -10.11
N GLU A 258 11.12 -19.82 -10.04
CA GLU A 258 10.37 -20.12 -8.79
C GLU A 258 10.28 -18.95 -7.78
N THR A 259 10.91 -17.81 -8.05
CA THR A 259 10.75 -16.60 -7.22
C THR A 259 9.40 -15.97 -7.51
N ASN A 260 8.53 -15.96 -6.51
CA ASN A 260 7.25 -15.26 -6.58
C ASN A 260 7.48 -13.75 -6.69
N LEU A 261 6.92 -13.12 -7.71
CA LEU A 261 7.07 -11.69 -7.98
C LEU A 261 6.01 -10.82 -7.28
N GLY A 262 5.00 -11.42 -6.63
CA GLY A 262 3.95 -10.70 -5.91
C GLY A 262 2.99 -9.96 -6.83
N ASP A 263 2.83 -8.65 -6.63
CA ASP A 263 1.91 -7.79 -7.40
C ASP A 263 2.52 -7.37 -8.75
N VAL A 264 2.80 -8.39 -9.57
CA VAL A 264 3.35 -8.28 -10.95
C VAL A 264 2.42 -8.99 -11.92
N TRP A 265 2.17 -8.39 -13.07
CA TRP A 265 1.14 -8.82 -14.01
C TRP A 265 1.62 -8.80 -15.44
N TYR A 266 1.08 -9.69 -16.26
CA TYR A 266 1.32 -9.71 -17.70
C TYR A 266 0.45 -8.65 -18.40
N HIS A 267 1.02 -7.96 -19.42
CA HIS A 267 0.24 -7.13 -20.32
C HIS A 267 0.69 -7.35 -21.79
N PRO A 268 -0.25 -7.68 -22.71
CA PRO A 268 0.10 -8.10 -24.08
C PRO A 268 0.68 -6.98 -24.95
N GLN A 269 0.44 -5.70 -24.61
CA GLN A 269 0.97 -4.56 -25.35
C GLN A 269 2.36 -4.10 -24.90
N LEU A 270 2.91 -4.70 -23.84
CA LEU A 270 4.33 -4.50 -23.54
C LEU A 270 5.20 -5.28 -24.55
N PRO A 271 6.32 -4.69 -25.02
CA PRO A 271 7.20 -5.34 -25.98
C PRO A 271 7.74 -6.66 -25.46
N ASP A 272 7.75 -7.71 -26.28
CA ASP A 272 8.42 -8.97 -25.97
C ASP A 272 9.92 -8.83 -26.28
N ALA A 273 10.69 -8.33 -25.32
CA ALA A 273 12.11 -8.05 -25.45
C ALA A 273 12.96 -8.94 -24.51
N GLY A 274 12.46 -10.12 -24.14
CA GLY A 274 13.15 -11.09 -23.30
C GLY A 274 12.46 -11.39 -21.97
N LEU A 275 13.19 -12.03 -21.06
CA LEU A 275 12.64 -12.54 -19.80
C LEU A 275 12.01 -11.43 -18.96
N GLY A 276 10.71 -11.56 -18.66
CA GLY A 276 9.95 -10.60 -17.86
C GLY A 276 9.61 -9.30 -18.59
N ALA A 277 9.92 -9.16 -19.89
CA ALA A 277 9.72 -7.92 -20.64
C ALA A 277 8.23 -7.51 -20.73
N GLN A 278 7.31 -8.47 -20.81
CA GLN A 278 5.87 -8.25 -20.84
C GLN A 278 5.22 -8.24 -19.44
N LEU A 279 6.03 -8.20 -18.38
CA LEU A 279 5.55 -8.09 -17.00
C LEU A 279 5.62 -6.62 -16.54
N ILE A 280 4.57 -6.20 -15.85
CA ILE A 280 4.50 -4.89 -15.19
C ILE A 280 4.29 -5.09 -13.69
N PRO A 281 5.21 -4.58 -12.86
CA PRO A 281 5.04 -4.56 -11.41
C PRO A 281 4.20 -3.35 -10.99
N PHE A 282 3.48 -3.50 -9.89
CA PHE A 282 2.85 -2.39 -9.19
C PHE A 282 3.27 -2.34 -7.71
N HIS A 283 3.40 -3.48 -7.06
CA HIS A 283 3.78 -3.60 -5.64
C HIS A 283 3.01 -2.63 -4.74
N LYS A 284 1.72 -2.42 -5.04
CA LYS A 284 0.89 -1.37 -4.42
C LYS A 284 0.89 -1.44 -2.90
N LEU A 285 0.64 -2.63 -2.35
CA LEU A 285 0.54 -2.78 -0.90
C LEU A 285 1.92 -2.69 -0.23
N SER A 286 2.97 -3.21 -0.88
CA SER A 286 4.35 -3.07 -0.40
C SER A 286 4.82 -1.61 -0.43
N GLN A 287 4.42 -0.82 -1.43
CA GLN A 287 4.71 0.61 -1.46
C GLN A 287 3.97 1.38 -0.35
N TRP A 288 2.68 1.07 -0.14
CA TRP A 288 1.94 1.71 0.94
C TRP A 288 2.47 1.32 2.32
N LEU A 289 2.90 0.05 2.47
CA LEU A 289 3.64 -0.38 3.65
C LEU A 289 4.92 0.44 3.82
N THR A 290 5.72 0.59 2.75
CA THR A 290 6.94 1.40 2.78
C THR A 290 6.65 2.83 3.26
N TYR A 291 5.63 3.49 2.74
CA TYR A 291 5.20 4.81 3.20
C TYR A 291 4.82 4.81 4.70
N SER A 292 4.27 3.73 5.21
CA SER A 292 3.90 3.60 6.63
C SER A 292 5.10 3.36 7.55
N LEU A 293 6.25 2.93 7.02
CA LEU A 293 7.48 2.73 7.78
C LEU A 293 8.36 4.00 7.88
N LEU A 294 8.05 5.06 7.12
CA LEU A 294 8.89 6.26 7.07
C LEU A 294 8.90 7.03 8.40
N GLU A 295 7.73 7.28 8.98
CA GLU A 295 7.60 8.11 10.19
C GLU A 295 8.33 7.50 11.41
N PRO A 296 8.22 6.20 11.71
CA PRO A 296 9.02 5.58 12.76
C PRO A 296 10.52 5.70 12.56
N LEU A 297 11.01 5.59 11.32
CA LEU A 297 12.44 5.77 11.01
C LEU A 297 12.90 7.21 11.19
N GLN A 298 12.06 8.18 10.82
CA GLN A 298 12.33 9.61 11.07
C GLN A 298 12.37 9.91 12.56
N THR A 299 11.49 9.30 13.36
CA THR A 299 11.49 9.43 14.83
C THR A 299 12.79 8.88 15.46
N LEU A 300 13.40 7.87 14.84
CA LEU A 300 14.74 7.39 15.20
C LEU A 300 15.89 8.34 14.79
N GLY A 301 15.59 9.47 14.14
CA GLY A 301 16.56 10.45 13.70
C GLY A 301 17.12 10.22 12.29
N LEU A 302 16.56 9.28 11.51
CA LEU A 302 16.97 9.09 10.11
C LEU A 302 16.35 10.16 9.21
N THR A 303 17.16 10.67 8.28
CA THR A 303 16.69 11.47 7.16
C THR A 303 16.35 10.54 6.00
N ILE A 304 15.08 10.47 5.62
CA ILE A 304 14.66 9.68 4.46
C ILE A 304 14.87 10.50 3.19
N THR A 305 15.60 9.93 2.23
CA THR A 305 15.90 10.54 0.92
C THR A 305 15.16 9.82 -0.20
N ASP A 306 15.16 10.39 -1.39
CA ASP A 306 14.67 9.78 -2.62
C ASP A 306 13.19 9.35 -2.57
N LEU A 307 12.35 10.08 -1.83
CA LEU A 307 10.92 9.75 -1.67
C LEU A 307 10.19 9.70 -3.02
N ASP A 308 10.53 10.58 -3.95
CA ASP A 308 9.92 10.62 -5.29
C ASP A 308 10.43 9.52 -6.25
N GLN A 309 11.37 8.70 -5.84
CA GLN A 309 11.68 7.46 -6.54
C GLN A 309 10.63 6.37 -6.27
N LEU A 310 9.91 6.41 -5.15
CA LEU A 310 8.70 5.61 -4.95
C LEU A 310 7.59 6.13 -5.87
N THR A 311 6.61 5.28 -6.18
CA THR A 311 5.54 5.62 -7.13
C THR A 311 4.22 5.96 -6.43
N GLY A 312 3.29 6.51 -7.19
CA GLY A 312 1.89 6.57 -6.77
C GLY A 312 1.30 5.18 -6.55
N LEU A 313 0.19 5.13 -5.83
CA LEU A 313 -0.50 3.87 -5.53
C LEU A 313 -1.55 3.59 -6.60
N ALA A 314 -1.37 2.50 -7.35
CA ALA A 314 -2.29 2.02 -8.37
C ALA A 314 -3.50 1.31 -7.73
N GLU A 315 -4.32 2.06 -6.99
CA GLU A 315 -5.52 1.59 -6.32
C GLU A 315 -6.77 2.30 -6.88
N TYR A 316 -7.95 1.77 -6.56
CA TYR A 316 -9.21 2.13 -7.21
C TYR A 316 -9.66 3.59 -6.97
N ARG A 317 -9.25 4.27 -5.90
CA ARG A 317 -9.61 5.68 -5.65
C ARG A 317 -8.79 6.62 -6.51
N ASN A 318 -7.48 6.41 -6.57
CA ASN A 318 -6.59 7.16 -7.45
C ASN A 318 -6.93 6.93 -8.93
N GLY A 319 -7.13 5.66 -9.33
CA GLY A 319 -7.56 5.35 -10.69
C GLY A 319 -8.97 5.85 -11.01
N GLY A 320 -9.86 5.84 -10.01
CA GLY A 320 -11.21 6.39 -10.11
C GLY A 320 -11.21 7.91 -10.29
N LEU A 321 -10.32 8.63 -9.62
CA LEU A 321 -10.10 10.06 -9.85
C LEU A 321 -9.84 10.34 -11.32
N CYS A 322 -8.93 9.57 -11.95
CA CYS A 322 -8.56 9.78 -13.35
C CYS A 322 -9.74 9.55 -14.31
N ILE A 323 -10.58 8.56 -14.04
CA ILE A 323 -11.81 8.32 -14.83
C ILE A 323 -12.86 9.40 -14.56
N ASP A 324 -13.07 9.75 -13.31
CA ASP A 324 -14.10 10.71 -12.91
C ASP A 324 -13.82 12.14 -13.35
N THR A 325 -12.58 12.49 -13.57
CA THR A 325 -12.16 13.78 -14.14
C THR A 325 -11.98 13.74 -15.67
N GLU A 326 -12.32 12.62 -16.31
CA GLU A 326 -12.18 12.38 -17.75
C GLU A 326 -10.71 12.43 -18.25
N LEU A 327 -9.74 12.43 -17.35
CA LEU A 327 -8.33 12.28 -17.68
C LEU A 327 -8.03 10.90 -18.30
N LEU A 328 -8.83 9.88 -17.89
CA LEU A 328 -8.93 8.57 -18.52
C LEU A 328 -10.37 8.33 -18.98
N ARG A 329 -10.54 7.97 -20.24
CA ARG A 329 -11.85 7.60 -20.81
C ARG A 329 -11.86 6.14 -21.22
N PRO A 330 -12.77 5.30 -20.68
CA PRO A 330 -13.01 3.98 -21.21
C PRO A 330 -13.47 4.06 -22.67
N LYS A 331 -12.90 3.25 -23.55
CA LYS A 331 -13.28 3.21 -24.98
C LYS A 331 -14.67 2.64 -25.23
N ALA A 332 -15.18 1.86 -24.26
CA ALA A 332 -16.50 1.25 -24.35
C ALA A 332 -17.22 1.37 -22.99
N PRO A 333 -18.47 1.88 -22.95
CA PRO A 333 -19.21 2.09 -21.69
C PRO A 333 -19.46 0.80 -20.90
N GLU A 334 -19.59 -0.33 -21.56
CA GLU A 334 -19.82 -1.65 -20.97
C GLU A 334 -18.66 -2.09 -20.04
N LEU A 335 -17.45 -1.55 -20.23
CA LEU A 335 -16.30 -1.83 -19.37
C LEU A 335 -16.55 -1.39 -17.91
N LEU A 336 -17.39 -0.36 -17.71
CA LEU A 336 -17.73 0.14 -16.38
C LEU A 336 -18.82 -0.69 -15.67
N THR A 337 -19.50 -1.59 -16.37
CA THR A 337 -20.61 -2.38 -15.84
C THR A 337 -20.25 -3.84 -15.60
N GLN A 338 -19.10 -4.28 -16.06
CA GLN A 338 -18.60 -5.64 -15.91
C GLN A 338 -17.73 -5.77 -14.65
N ILE A 339 -17.69 -6.99 -14.09
CA ILE A 339 -16.75 -7.35 -13.03
C ILE A 339 -15.49 -7.90 -13.68
N HIS A 340 -14.33 -7.36 -13.31
CA HIS A 340 -13.04 -7.72 -13.90
C HIS A 340 -12.15 -8.45 -12.89
N LEU A 341 -11.37 -9.40 -13.39
CA LEU A 341 -10.31 -10.02 -12.59
C LEU A 341 -9.13 -9.05 -12.42
N PRO A 342 -8.42 -9.06 -11.28
CA PRO A 342 -7.28 -8.18 -11.03
C PRO A 342 -6.18 -8.25 -12.08
N GLY A 343 -5.96 -9.42 -12.68
CA GLY A 343 -4.95 -9.67 -13.72
C GLY A 343 -5.45 -9.49 -15.15
N SER A 344 -6.70 -9.08 -15.35
CA SER A 344 -7.21 -8.82 -16.71
C SER A 344 -6.49 -7.63 -17.34
N PRO A 345 -6.24 -7.64 -18.66
CA PRO A 345 -5.51 -6.56 -19.33
C PRO A 345 -6.10 -5.16 -19.09
N ILE A 346 -7.42 -5.03 -19.00
CA ILE A 346 -8.07 -3.76 -18.69
C ILE A 346 -7.68 -3.22 -17.31
N ILE A 347 -7.62 -4.08 -16.28
CA ILE A 347 -7.26 -3.64 -14.93
C ILE A 347 -5.76 -3.32 -14.85
N VAL A 348 -4.92 -4.11 -15.51
CA VAL A 348 -3.48 -3.85 -15.60
C VAL A 348 -3.22 -2.54 -16.33
N GLU A 349 -3.92 -2.27 -17.46
CA GLU A 349 -3.84 -1.02 -18.21
C GLU A 349 -4.28 0.18 -17.35
N TRP A 350 -5.44 0.08 -16.67
CA TRP A 350 -5.93 1.11 -15.77
C TRP A 350 -4.93 1.44 -14.64
N ARG A 351 -4.35 0.43 -14.01
CA ARG A 351 -3.35 0.59 -12.95
C ARG A 351 -2.08 1.27 -13.46
N ALA A 352 -1.58 0.87 -14.62
CA ALA A 352 -0.39 1.47 -15.23
C ALA A 352 -0.61 2.95 -15.54
N LEU A 353 -1.72 3.27 -16.21
CA LEU A 353 -2.09 4.66 -16.52
C LEU A 353 -2.26 5.49 -15.24
N THR A 354 -2.80 4.91 -14.17
CA THR A 354 -2.93 5.58 -12.88
C THR A 354 -1.56 5.99 -12.33
N ILE A 355 -0.54 5.13 -12.36
CA ILE A 355 0.83 5.48 -11.92
C ILE A 355 1.36 6.70 -12.67
N SER A 356 1.36 6.64 -14.01
CA SER A 356 1.91 7.73 -14.84
C SER A 356 1.13 9.04 -14.70
N LEU A 357 -0.20 8.96 -14.50
CA LEU A 357 -1.03 10.15 -14.30
C LEU A 357 -0.86 10.77 -12.91
N LEU A 358 -0.63 9.98 -11.86
CA LEU A 358 -0.33 10.50 -10.53
C LEU A 358 0.97 11.30 -10.50
N ASP A 359 2.02 10.82 -11.16
CA ASP A 359 3.28 11.56 -11.29
C ASP A 359 3.05 12.92 -12.00
N ARG A 360 2.23 12.95 -13.05
CA ARG A 360 1.89 14.18 -13.81
C ARG A 360 1.02 15.15 -13.01
N ILE A 361 0.01 14.65 -12.30
CA ILE A 361 -0.81 15.45 -11.38
C ILE A 361 0.09 16.10 -10.32
N ALA A 362 0.99 15.34 -9.72
CA ALA A 362 1.93 15.85 -8.72
C ALA A 362 2.87 16.92 -9.29
N LEU A 363 3.35 16.72 -10.52
CA LEU A 363 4.19 17.73 -11.20
C LEU A 363 3.43 19.05 -11.40
N VAL A 364 2.20 19.00 -11.90
CA VAL A 364 1.39 20.22 -12.13
C VAL A 364 1.06 20.91 -10.79
N ILE A 365 0.71 20.16 -9.75
CA ILE A 365 0.46 20.72 -8.41
C ILE A 365 1.70 21.43 -7.87
N ARG A 366 2.88 20.82 -7.99
CA ARG A 366 4.16 21.46 -7.57
C ARG A 366 4.45 22.74 -8.34
N GLN A 367 4.18 22.76 -9.64
CA GLN A 367 4.29 23.97 -10.46
C GLN A 367 3.35 25.08 -9.97
N MET A 368 2.07 24.75 -9.69
CA MET A 368 1.09 25.71 -9.17
C MET A 368 1.47 26.24 -7.78
N LEU A 369 2.16 25.45 -6.97
CA LEU A 369 2.62 25.82 -5.63
C LEU A 369 4.02 26.44 -5.61
N ASN A 370 4.77 26.38 -6.72
CA ASN A 370 6.18 26.73 -6.81
C ASN A 370 7.03 25.96 -5.79
N LEU A 371 6.81 24.66 -5.67
CA LEU A 371 7.51 23.76 -4.75
C LEU A 371 8.31 22.70 -5.50
N THR A 372 9.42 22.24 -4.88
CA THR A 372 10.23 21.13 -5.40
C THR A 372 9.65 19.77 -4.99
N PRO A 373 10.08 18.68 -5.63
CA PRO A 373 9.71 17.30 -5.21
C PRO A 373 10.09 17.01 -3.76
N GLU A 374 11.20 17.50 -3.27
CA GLU A 374 11.66 17.28 -1.90
C GLU A 374 10.77 18.03 -0.89
N ALA A 375 10.32 19.25 -1.21
CA ALA A 375 9.44 20.04 -0.36
C ALA A 375 8.01 19.46 -0.33
N PHE A 376 7.52 18.98 -1.48
CA PHE A 376 6.18 18.42 -1.60
C PHE A 376 6.22 17.10 -2.39
N PRO A 377 6.74 16.01 -1.77
CA PRO A 377 6.87 14.71 -2.42
C PRO A 377 5.50 14.09 -2.75
N LEU A 378 5.49 13.15 -3.71
CA LEU A 378 4.28 12.48 -4.20
C LEU A 378 3.43 11.90 -3.05
N VAL A 379 4.07 11.35 -2.02
CA VAL A 379 3.37 10.79 -0.86
C VAL A 379 2.49 11.79 -0.10
N LYS A 380 2.82 13.10 -0.16
CA LYS A 380 1.96 14.19 0.37
C LYS A 380 0.81 14.50 -0.59
N VAL A 381 1.08 14.50 -1.90
CA VAL A 381 0.02 14.67 -2.91
C VAL A 381 -1.02 13.56 -2.82
N LEU A 382 -0.60 12.32 -2.54
CA LEU A 382 -1.51 11.19 -2.30
C LEU A 382 -2.41 11.46 -1.09
N GLN A 383 -1.83 11.80 0.07
CA GLN A 383 -2.58 11.96 1.33
C GLN A 383 -3.57 13.12 1.30
N GLY A 384 -3.09 14.31 0.98
CA GLY A 384 -3.92 15.51 1.01
C GLY A 384 -4.84 15.63 -0.19
N GLY A 385 -4.50 14.98 -1.30
CA GLY A 385 -5.07 15.26 -2.60
C GLY A 385 -5.73 14.07 -3.29
N THR A 386 -4.96 13.30 -4.05
CA THR A 386 -5.53 12.38 -5.05
C THR A 386 -6.43 11.31 -4.46
N TRP A 387 -6.02 10.70 -3.33
CA TRP A 387 -6.83 9.70 -2.63
C TRP A 387 -8.13 10.31 -2.07
N SER A 388 -8.05 11.48 -1.44
CA SER A 388 -9.21 12.19 -0.88
C SER A 388 -10.14 12.71 -1.97
N ALA A 389 -9.61 13.25 -3.06
CA ALA A 389 -10.37 13.70 -4.24
C ALA A 389 -11.10 12.52 -4.92
N GLY A 390 -10.41 11.40 -5.12
CA GLY A 390 -11.02 10.19 -5.66
C GLY A 390 -12.13 9.65 -4.75
N ARG A 391 -11.95 9.66 -3.43
CA ARG A 391 -12.98 9.30 -2.45
C ARG A 391 -14.20 10.23 -2.53
N GLN A 392 -13.97 11.53 -2.65
CA GLN A 392 -15.04 12.53 -2.77
C GLN A 392 -15.87 12.31 -4.04
N LEU A 393 -15.22 12.14 -5.20
CA LEU A 393 -15.92 11.88 -6.47
C LEU A 393 -16.67 10.55 -6.45
N ALA A 394 -16.05 9.48 -5.93
CA ALA A 394 -16.71 8.19 -5.80
C ALA A 394 -17.97 8.28 -4.92
N LYS A 395 -17.91 9.04 -3.79
CA LYS A 395 -19.07 9.26 -2.93
C LYS A 395 -20.18 10.04 -3.64
N GLN A 396 -19.83 11.07 -4.40
CA GLN A 396 -20.79 11.91 -5.12
C GLN A 396 -21.45 11.16 -6.29
N ARG A 397 -20.69 10.35 -7.04
CA ARG A 397 -21.15 9.73 -8.27
C ARG A 397 -21.70 8.31 -8.09
N ARG A 398 -21.15 7.53 -7.15
CA ARG A 398 -21.41 6.08 -7.01
C ARG A 398 -21.48 5.60 -5.54
N GLN A 399 -21.88 6.45 -4.61
CA GLN A 399 -22.02 6.11 -3.18
C GLN A 399 -20.73 5.50 -2.57
N GLY A 400 -19.56 5.88 -3.13
CA GLY A 400 -18.26 5.42 -2.69
C GLY A 400 -17.74 4.15 -3.40
N LEU A 401 -18.45 3.62 -4.37
CA LEU A 401 -17.99 2.49 -5.19
C LEU A 401 -16.95 2.93 -6.24
N PRO A 402 -16.02 2.06 -6.65
CA PRO A 402 -15.10 2.35 -7.73
C PRO A 402 -15.83 2.42 -9.10
N PRO A 403 -15.24 3.09 -10.10
CA PRO A 403 -15.84 3.12 -11.45
C PRO A 403 -15.73 1.78 -12.18
N LEU A 404 -14.68 1.00 -11.94
CA LEU A 404 -14.51 -0.36 -12.40
C LEU A 404 -14.71 -1.31 -11.23
N GLN A 405 -15.50 -2.37 -11.45
CA GLN A 405 -15.72 -3.39 -10.45
C GLN A 405 -14.67 -4.50 -10.60
N ILE A 406 -14.05 -4.90 -9.49
CA ILE A 406 -12.98 -5.88 -9.45
C ILE A 406 -13.39 -7.02 -8.52
N ASP A 407 -13.26 -8.25 -9.01
CA ASP A 407 -13.37 -9.45 -8.19
C ASP A 407 -12.04 -9.63 -7.42
N SER A 408 -11.98 -8.96 -6.27
CA SER A 408 -10.75 -8.91 -5.46
C SER A 408 -10.61 -10.15 -4.60
N ASP A 409 -9.41 -10.73 -4.59
CA ASP A 409 -9.03 -11.82 -3.67
C ASP A 409 -8.67 -11.32 -2.25
N GLY A 410 -8.81 -10.03 -1.99
CA GLY A 410 -8.49 -9.41 -0.70
C GLY A 410 -6.99 -9.16 -0.46
N THR A 411 -6.14 -9.28 -1.47
CA THR A 411 -4.68 -9.11 -1.32
C THR A 411 -4.08 -7.99 -2.17
N ILE A 412 -4.85 -7.32 -3.04
CA ILE A 412 -4.35 -6.31 -3.98
C ILE A 412 -5.03 -4.95 -3.83
N PHE A 413 -6.35 -4.91 -3.71
CA PHE A 413 -7.17 -3.69 -3.75
C PHE A 413 -7.88 -3.45 -2.44
#